data_f028b81625608a9a539a05238823f7ca
#
_entry.id   f028b81625608a9a539a05238823f7ca
#
_cell.length_a   1.000
_cell.length_b   1.000
_cell.length_c   1.000
_cell.angle_alpha   90.00
_cell.angle_beta   90.00
_cell.angle_gamma   90.00
#
_symmetry.space_group_name_H-M   'P 1'
#
loop_
_entity.id
_entity.type
_entity.pdbx_description
1 polymer ?
#
loop_
_entity_poly.entity_id
_entity_poly.type
_entity_poly.pdbx_seq_one_letter_code
_entity_poly.pdbx_strand_id
1 'polypeptide(L)'
;MGALRILDIEHAELKSMHTLSRLRGLGIGKAMVSHIEEFAKGRGVKRISLETGTNEAFKPARELYKSLGYVDCDAFGDYVLSEDNTCMTKLI
;
A
#
# COMPACT_ATOMS: atom_id res chain seq x y z
N MET A 1 2.32 5.39 10.81
CA MET A 1 3.11 4.18 10.91
C MET A 1 2.58 3.11 9.96
N GLY A 2 3.45 2.45 9.24
CA GLY A 2 3.07 1.40 8.32
C GLY A 2 3.31 0.02 8.90
N ALA A 3 2.59 -0.98 8.40
CA ALA A 3 2.73 -2.35 8.83
C ALA A 3 2.53 -3.30 7.64
N LEU A 4 3.08 -4.49 7.74
CA LEU A 4 2.89 -5.56 6.76
C LEU A 4 2.08 -6.69 7.38
N ARG A 5 1.21 -7.26 6.57
CA ARG A 5 0.50 -8.49 6.90
C ARG A 5 0.86 -9.53 5.84
N ILE A 6 1.35 -10.68 6.25
CA ILE A 6 1.71 -11.73 5.31
C ILE A 6 0.43 -12.45 4.85
N LEU A 7 0.19 -12.44 3.53
CA LEU A 7 -0.97 -13.09 2.92
C LEU A 7 -0.61 -14.51 2.49
N ASP A 8 0.59 -14.68 1.94
CA ASP A 8 1.15 -15.99 1.65
C ASP A 8 2.68 -15.84 1.58
N ILE A 9 3.38 -16.89 1.16
CA ILE A 9 4.84 -16.93 1.21
C ILE A 9 5.52 -15.81 0.41
N GLU A 10 4.86 -15.28 -0.62
CA GLU A 10 5.44 -14.26 -1.51
C GLU A 10 4.61 -12.98 -1.59
N HIS A 11 3.47 -12.92 -0.91
CA HIS A 11 2.53 -11.80 -1.01
C HIS A 11 2.24 -11.23 0.38
N ALA A 12 2.41 -9.93 0.51
CA ALA A 12 2.12 -9.23 1.76
C ALA A 12 1.20 -8.05 1.52
N GLU A 13 0.49 -7.64 2.55
CA GLU A 13 -0.40 -6.48 2.51
C GLU A 13 0.22 -5.33 3.31
N LEU A 14 0.24 -4.15 2.70
CA LEU A 14 0.64 -2.92 3.36
C LEU A 14 -0.58 -2.34 4.07
N LYS A 15 -0.50 -2.19 5.38
CA LYS A 15 -1.63 -1.76 6.20
C LYS A 15 -1.33 -0.50 6.98
N SER A 16 -2.40 0.16 7.48
CA SER A 16 -2.33 1.24 8.47
C SER A 16 -1.48 2.42 8.03
N MET A 17 -1.61 2.79 6.75
CA MET A 17 -0.86 3.92 6.19
C MET A 17 -1.59 5.24 6.33
N HIS A 18 -2.61 5.33 7.18
CA HIS A 18 -3.40 6.55 7.34
C HIS A 18 -2.56 7.72 7.87
N THR A 19 -1.45 7.45 8.54
CA THR A 19 -0.53 8.49 9.00
C THR A 19 0.07 9.29 7.84
N LEU A 20 0.15 8.71 6.64
CA LEU A 20 0.67 9.43 5.48
C LEU A 20 -0.15 10.68 5.15
N SER A 21 -1.47 10.58 5.25
CA SER A 21 -2.34 11.71 4.93
C SER A 21 -2.19 12.84 5.94
N ARG A 22 -1.81 12.53 7.18
CA ARG A 22 -1.61 13.53 8.24
C ARG A 22 -0.26 14.22 8.13
N LEU A 23 0.77 13.47 7.75
CA LEU A 23 2.12 14.00 7.68
C LEU A 23 2.34 14.90 6.47
N ARG A 24 1.59 14.65 5.39
CA ARG A 24 1.68 15.45 4.17
C ARG A 24 3.10 15.60 3.61
N GLY A 25 4.06 14.96 4.23
CA GLY A 25 5.43 14.99 3.78
C GLY A 25 5.65 13.88 2.78
N LEU A 26 5.60 14.19 1.49
CA LEU A 26 5.77 13.19 0.45
C LEU A 26 7.08 12.43 0.61
N GLY A 27 8.14 13.11 1.03
CA GLY A 27 9.43 12.47 1.26
C GLY A 27 9.36 11.45 2.36
N ILE A 28 8.66 11.75 3.46
CA ILE A 28 8.50 10.82 4.58
C ILE A 28 7.69 9.61 4.16
N GLY A 29 6.59 9.83 3.44
CA GLY A 29 5.76 8.74 2.96
C GLY A 29 6.51 7.81 2.02
N LYS A 30 7.24 8.35 1.06
CA LYS A 30 8.04 7.56 0.14
C LYS A 30 9.11 6.76 0.88
N ALA A 31 9.80 7.40 1.83
CA ALA A 31 10.85 6.74 2.60
C ALA A 31 10.26 5.57 3.41
N MET A 32 9.10 5.78 4.02
CA MET A 32 8.43 4.73 4.80
C MET A 32 8.04 3.54 3.93
N VAL A 33 7.41 3.78 2.80
CA VAL A 33 7.01 2.69 1.89
C VAL A 33 8.23 1.97 1.34
N SER A 34 9.26 2.71 0.92
CA SER A 34 10.50 2.11 0.42
C SER A 34 11.17 1.24 1.48
N HIS A 35 11.19 1.69 2.72
CA HIS A 35 11.76 0.92 3.82
C HIS A 35 10.98 -0.39 4.03
N ILE A 36 9.66 -0.33 3.98
CA ILE A 36 8.81 -1.51 4.12
C ILE A 36 9.05 -2.47 2.96
N GLU A 37 9.15 -1.96 1.73
CA GLU A 37 9.44 -2.79 0.56
C GLU A 37 10.78 -3.50 0.68
N GLU A 38 11.81 -2.82 1.13
CA GLU A 38 13.13 -3.44 1.33
C GLU A 38 13.08 -4.52 2.40
N PHE A 39 12.38 -4.26 3.49
CA PHE A 39 12.19 -5.24 4.54
C PHE A 39 11.47 -6.49 3.99
N ALA A 40 10.42 -6.27 3.21
CA ALA A 40 9.65 -7.36 2.62
C ALA A 40 10.49 -8.18 1.65
N LYS A 41 11.29 -7.54 0.81
CA LYS A 41 12.20 -8.24 -0.10
C LYS A 41 13.16 -9.16 0.66
N GLY A 42 13.68 -8.69 1.78
CA GLY A 42 14.57 -9.48 2.61
C GLY A 42 13.90 -10.71 3.21
N ARG A 43 12.57 -10.73 3.25
CA ARG A 43 11.78 -11.86 3.74
C ARG A 43 11.25 -12.75 2.63
N GLY A 44 11.64 -12.48 1.37
CA GLY A 44 11.20 -13.28 0.24
C GLY A 44 9.86 -12.86 -0.37
N VAL A 45 9.30 -11.75 0.08
CA VAL A 45 8.05 -11.23 -0.48
C VAL A 45 8.33 -10.67 -1.87
N LYS A 46 7.47 -11.00 -2.84
CA LYS A 46 7.61 -10.55 -4.22
C LYS A 46 6.50 -9.61 -4.66
N ARG A 47 5.43 -9.50 -3.89
CA ARG A 47 4.30 -8.64 -4.20
C ARG A 47 3.78 -8.00 -2.93
N ILE A 48 3.52 -6.69 -3.00
CA ILE A 48 2.83 -5.96 -1.94
C ILE A 48 1.53 -5.43 -2.49
N SER A 49 0.45 -5.62 -1.75
CA SER A 49 -0.87 -5.10 -2.09
C SER A 49 -1.39 -4.25 -0.94
N LEU A 50 -2.31 -3.36 -1.25
CA LEU A 50 -2.92 -2.49 -0.25
C LEU A 50 -4.37 -2.19 -0.63
N GLU A 51 -5.13 -1.79 0.38
CA GLU A 51 -6.49 -1.30 0.18
C GLU A 51 -6.55 0.13 0.70
N THR A 52 -7.18 1.02 -0.03
CA THR A 52 -7.30 2.42 0.36
C THR A 52 -8.67 2.95 -0.04
N GLY A 53 -9.05 4.11 0.50
CA GLY A 53 -10.32 4.74 0.18
C GLY A 53 -10.31 5.43 -1.18
N THR A 54 -11.49 5.62 -1.75
CA THR A 54 -11.65 6.30 -3.04
C THR A 54 -12.01 7.77 -2.88
N ASN A 55 -12.39 8.23 -1.69
CA ASN A 55 -12.81 9.61 -1.48
C ASN A 55 -11.61 10.58 -1.49
N GLU A 56 -11.91 11.87 -1.48
CA GLU A 56 -10.90 12.93 -1.59
C GLU A 56 -9.87 12.91 -0.44
N ALA A 57 -10.28 12.47 0.75
CA ALA A 57 -9.37 12.40 1.88
C ALA A 57 -8.19 11.46 1.64
N PHE A 58 -8.39 10.44 0.79
CA PHE A 58 -7.36 9.45 0.47
C PHE A 58 -6.65 9.72 -0.85
N LYS A 59 -7.00 10.80 -1.54
CA LYS A 59 -6.37 11.12 -2.82
C LYS A 59 -4.85 11.27 -2.72
N PRO A 60 -4.30 11.99 -1.72
CA PRO A 60 -2.85 12.08 -1.59
C PRO A 60 -2.17 10.73 -1.42
N ALA A 61 -2.79 9.81 -0.68
CA ALA A 61 -2.26 8.47 -0.51
C ALA A 61 -2.24 7.70 -1.83
N ARG A 62 -3.36 7.75 -2.59
CA ARG A 62 -3.41 7.08 -3.89
C ARG A 62 -2.37 7.63 -4.86
N GLU A 63 -2.19 8.96 -4.87
CA GLU A 63 -1.17 9.60 -5.71
C GLU A 63 0.23 9.13 -5.33
N LEU A 64 0.50 9.03 -4.03
CA LEU A 64 1.77 8.56 -3.53
C LEU A 64 2.04 7.13 -4.01
N TYR A 65 1.09 6.23 -3.83
CA TYR A 65 1.25 4.84 -4.24
C TYR A 65 1.49 4.73 -5.75
N LYS A 66 0.73 5.48 -6.56
CA LYS A 66 0.93 5.48 -8.00
C LYS A 66 2.34 5.96 -8.37
N SER A 67 2.83 6.99 -7.68
CA SER A 67 4.18 7.50 -7.94
C SER A 67 5.26 6.49 -7.61
N LEU A 68 4.97 5.53 -6.74
CA LEU A 68 5.90 4.48 -6.33
C LEU A 68 5.75 3.20 -7.17
N GLY A 69 4.85 3.20 -8.14
CA GLY A 69 4.70 2.06 -9.06
C GLY A 69 3.53 1.14 -8.74
N TYR A 70 2.69 1.48 -7.78
CA TYR A 70 1.49 0.69 -7.49
C TYR A 70 0.44 0.93 -8.56
N VAL A 71 -0.29 -0.12 -8.92
CA VAL A 71 -1.36 -0.05 -9.91
C VAL A 71 -2.63 -0.64 -9.33
N ASP A 72 -3.77 -0.20 -9.83
CA ASP A 72 -5.06 -0.73 -9.41
C ASP A 72 -5.14 -2.23 -9.68
N CYS A 73 -5.77 -2.97 -8.79
CA CYS A 73 -5.93 -4.41 -8.91
C CYS A 73 -7.27 -4.86 -8.34
N ASP A 74 -7.59 -6.14 -8.56
CA ASP A 74 -8.78 -6.75 -7.97
C ASP A 74 -8.62 -6.88 -6.46
N ALA A 75 -9.75 -7.11 -5.78
CA ALA A 75 -9.73 -7.35 -4.34
C ALA A 75 -8.86 -8.56 -4.00
N PHE A 76 -8.17 -8.48 -2.88
CA PHE A 76 -7.33 -9.55 -2.37
C PHE A 76 -7.67 -9.81 -0.91
N GLY A 77 -7.23 -10.96 -0.39
CA GLY A 77 -7.52 -11.33 0.99
C GLY A 77 -9.02 -11.39 1.21
N ASP A 78 -9.49 -10.75 2.27
CA ASP A 78 -10.92 -10.72 2.63
C ASP A 78 -11.64 -9.47 2.11
N TYR A 79 -10.96 -8.64 1.30
CA TYR A 79 -11.55 -7.40 0.82
C TYR A 79 -12.54 -7.64 -0.30
N VAL A 80 -13.55 -6.77 -0.37
CA VAL A 80 -14.52 -6.74 -1.45
C VAL A 80 -14.52 -5.32 -2.00
N LEU A 81 -14.34 -5.17 -3.30
CA LEU A 81 -14.34 -3.85 -3.94
C LEU A 81 -15.73 -3.22 -3.89
N SER A 82 -15.76 -1.91 -3.62
CA SER A 82 -16.97 -1.13 -3.58
C SER A 82 -16.67 0.27 -4.13
N GLU A 83 -17.66 1.16 -4.05
CA GLU A 83 -17.46 2.55 -4.44
C GLU A 83 -16.52 3.28 -3.48
N ASP A 84 -16.39 2.79 -2.25
CA ASP A 84 -15.66 3.48 -1.18
C ASP A 84 -14.21 3.03 -1.03
N ASN A 85 -13.81 1.96 -1.71
CA ASN A 85 -12.45 1.46 -1.59
C ASN A 85 -11.89 1.00 -2.93
N THR A 86 -10.57 0.90 -2.99
CA THR A 86 -9.86 0.34 -4.13
C THR A 86 -8.65 -0.42 -3.62
N CYS A 87 -8.21 -1.38 -4.40
CA CYS A 87 -6.99 -2.14 -4.08
C CYS A 87 -5.90 -1.81 -5.09
N MET A 88 -4.67 -1.81 -4.63
CA MET A 88 -3.50 -1.54 -5.46
C MET A 88 -2.42 -2.56 -5.15
N THR A 89 -1.56 -2.83 -6.13
CA THR A 89 -0.52 -3.82 -6.00
C THR A 89 0.76 -3.41 -6.72
N LYS A 90 1.88 -3.96 -6.28
CA LYS A 90 3.19 -3.73 -6.89
C LYS A 90 4.03 -4.99 -6.73
N LEU A 91 4.71 -5.38 -7.81
CA LEU A 91 5.75 -6.41 -7.73
C LEU A 91 7.05 -5.75 -7.28
N ILE A 92 7.70 -6.34 -6.31
CA ILE A 92 8.93 -5.76 -5.73
C ILE A 92 10.16 -6.65 -5.93
#